data_cbc43e5909d275664ec96c695fad3fcc
#
_entry.id   cbc43e5909d275664ec96c695fad3fcc
#
_cell.length_a   1.000
_cell.length_b   1.000
_cell.length_c   1.000
_cell.angle_alpha   90.00
_cell.angle_beta   90.00
_cell.angle_gamma   90.00
#
_symmetry.space_group_name_H-M   'P 1'
#
loop_
_entity.id
_entity.type
_entity.pdbx_description
1 polymer ?
#
loop_
_entity_poly.entity_id
_entity_poly.type
_entity_poly.pdbx_seq_one_letter_code
_entity_poly.pdbx_strand_id
1 'polypeptide(L)'
;MDTDRTLADPAPAAALGESRSRVLDLLRAADTPVGVQEIAERAALHPNTARFHLDGLVEAGMVERYSESSGQPGRPRTVFRARPAAAATGQRSYRLLAEMLTTLIAENVPQPVLAATEAGRVWGGYLTQRPAPFERVDAQEAVARMAGVLSEIGFDPAADTPPPASGGKAATDLRVRLRHCPFREVAERHQDVVCALHLGLMQGALGELRAPVSADRLDPFVEPSLCIAHLSTTTATRGGGHDRR
;
A
#
# COMPACT_ATOMS: atom_id res chain seq x y z
N MET A 1 -7.69 14.73 -31.02
CA MET A 1 -7.04 13.46 -31.40
C MET A 1 -6.59 12.83 -30.13
N ASP A 2 -7.41 11.87 -29.72
CA ASP A 2 -7.33 11.07 -28.52
C ASP A 2 -5.99 10.37 -28.34
N THR A 3 -5.55 10.26 -27.11
CA THR A 3 -5.03 9.01 -26.56
C THR A 3 -5.18 9.00 -25.03
N ASP A 4 -6.38 8.65 -24.65
CA ASP A 4 -6.72 8.02 -23.38
C ASP A 4 -5.86 6.73 -23.23
N ARG A 5 -4.91 6.73 -22.30
CA ARG A 5 -4.15 5.53 -21.93
C ARG A 5 -4.56 5.13 -20.54
N THR A 6 -5.74 4.57 -20.47
CA THR A 6 -6.25 3.82 -19.32
C THR A 6 -5.23 2.74 -18.94
N LEU A 7 -4.61 2.87 -17.78
CA LEU A 7 -3.85 1.79 -17.16
C LEU A 7 -4.86 0.70 -16.80
N ALA A 8 -4.81 -0.39 -17.56
CA ALA A 8 -5.68 -1.54 -17.37
C ALA A 8 -5.35 -2.22 -16.04
N ASP A 9 -6.34 -2.31 -15.17
CA ASP A 9 -6.40 -3.27 -14.08
C ASP A 9 -6.07 -4.69 -14.59
N PRO A 10 -5.35 -5.53 -13.82
CA PRO A 10 -5.14 -6.91 -14.21
C PRO A 10 -6.50 -7.61 -14.25
N ALA A 11 -6.92 -7.94 -15.47
CA ALA A 11 -8.21 -8.53 -15.77
C ALA A 11 -8.45 -9.80 -14.93
N PRO A 12 -9.67 -9.95 -14.35
CA PRO A 12 -10.07 -11.18 -13.67
C PRO A 12 -10.02 -12.37 -14.64
N ALA A 13 -9.92 -13.59 -14.09
CA ALA A 13 -9.79 -14.85 -14.83
C ALA A 13 -10.79 -15.03 -16.01
N ALA A 14 -11.85 -14.25 -16.09
CA ALA A 14 -12.81 -14.19 -17.19
C ALA A 14 -12.22 -13.66 -18.51
N ALA A 15 -11.03 -13.07 -18.53
CA ALA A 15 -10.36 -12.60 -19.76
C ALA A 15 -9.37 -13.62 -20.36
N LEU A 16 -9.22 -14.78 -19.74
CA LEU A 16 -8.42 -15.86 -20.29
C LEU A 16 -9.22 -16.58 -21.39
N GLY A 17 -8.65 -16.76 -22.57
CA GLY A 17 -9.28 -17.60 -23.60
C GLY A 17 -9.59 -19.00 -23.07
N GLU A 18 -10.66 -19.64 -23.57
CA GLU A 18 -11.21 -20.92 -23.07
C GLU A 18 -10.14 -22.01 -22.87
N SER A 19 -9.24 -22.18 -23.84
CA SER A 19 -8.16 -23.17 -23.76
C SER A 19 -7.15 -22.87 -22.64
N ARG A 20 -6.85 -21.60 -22.38
CA ARG A 20 -5.92 -21.18 -21.30
C ARG A 20 -6.58 -21.39 -19.93
N SER A 21 -7.87 -21.08 -19.81
CA SER A 21 -8.63 -21.35 -18.57
C SER A 21 -8.69 -22.84 -18.26
N ARG A 22 -8.92 -23.69 -19.27
CA ARG A 22 -8.92 -25.16 -19.12
C ARG A 22 -7.56 -25.68 -18.63
N VAL A 23 -6.45 -25.19 -19.20
CA VAL A 23 -5.08 -25.54 -18.74
C VAL A 23 -4.86 -25.14 -17.29
N LEU A 24 -5.29 -23.96 -16.88
CA LEU A 24 -5.17 -23.49 -15.50
C LEU A 24 -6.00 -24.35 -14.53
N ASP A 25 -7.21 -24.72 -14.91
CA ASP A 25 -8.11 -25.53 -14.07
C ASP A 25 -7.57 -26.97 -13.90
N LEU A 26 -6.97 -27.54 -14.93
CA LEU A 26 -6.28 -28.83 -14.84
C LEU A 26 -5.08 -28.79 -13.88
N LEU A 27 -4.31 -27.70 -13.91
CA LEU A 27 -3.20 -27.49 -12.97
C LEU A 27 -3.68 -27.28 -11.53
N ARG A 28 -4.83 -26.60 -11.33
CA ARG A 28 -5.43 -26.38 -10.01
C ARG A 28 -5.97 -27.67 -9.39
N ALA A 29 -6.47 -28.58 -10.25
CA ALA A 29 -6.97 -29.87 -9.82
C ALA A 29 -5.87 -30.92 -9.57
N ALA A 30 -4.62 -30.60 -9.92
CA ALA A 30 -3.49 -31.51 -9.76
C ALA A 30 -2.81 -31.34 -8.39
N ASP A 31 -2.66 -32.43 -7.63
CA ASP A 31 -1.97 -32.41 -6.32
C ASP A 31 -0.45 -32.26 -6.46
N THR A 32 0.11 -32.65 -7.60
CA THR A 32 1.54 -32.61 -7.89
C THR A 32 1.86 -31.77 -9.14
N PRO A 33 3.09 -31.28 -9.30
CA PRO A 33 3.49 -30.58 -10.51
C PRO A 33 3.33 -31.44 -11.76
N VAL A 34 2.79 -30.89 -12.84
CA VAL A 34 2.43 -31.60 -14.08
C VAL A 34 3.31 -31.17 -15.24
N GLY A 35 3.71 -32.13 -16.07
CA GLY A 35 4.51 -31.85 -17.28
C GLY A 35 3.67 -31.41 -18.47
N VAL A 36 4.33 -30.80 -19.49
CA VAL A 36 3.67 -30.31 -20.72
C VAL A 36 2.88 -31.39 -21.43
N GLN A 37 3.44 -32.62 -21.57
CA GLN A 37 2.79 -33.72 -22.27
C GLN A 37 1.47 -34.13 -21.61
N GLU A 38 1.50 -34.29 -20.31
CA GLU A 38 0.33 -34.68 -19.53
C GLU A 38 -0.78 -33.58 -19.56
N ILE A 39 -0.39 -32.30 -19.50
CA ILE A 39 -1.36 -31.20 -19.68
C ILE A 39 -1.92 -31.20 -21.10
N ALA A 40 -1.10 -31.42 -22.11
CA ALA A 40 -1.55 -31.49 -23.50
C ALA A 40 -2.61 -32.59 -23.72
N GLU A 41 -2.34 -33.79 -23.20
CA GLU A 41 -3.26 -34.93 -23.24
C GLU A 41 -4.58 -34.63 -22.52
N ARG A 42 -4.52 -34.17 -21.27
CA ARG A 42 -5.71 -33.85 -20.45
C ARG A 42 -6.53 -32.69 -21.02
N ALA A 43 -5.89 -31.69 -21.62
CA ALA A 43 -6.57 -30.56 -22.24
C ALA A 43 -7.03 -30.81 -23.68
N ALA A 44 -6.70 -31.97 -24.26
CA ALA A 44 -6.89 -32.29 -25.68
C ALA A 44 -6.25 -31.24 -26.61
N LEU A 45 -5.01 -30.83 -26.30
CA LEU A 45 -4.24 -29.84 -27.03
C LEU A 45 -2.96 -30.47 -27.61
N HIS A 46 -2.45 -29.87 -28.69
CA HIS A 46 -1.10 -30.20 -29.15
C HIS A 46 -0.06 -29.72 -28.11
N PRO A 47 1.05 -30.45 -27.85
CA PRO A 47 2.06 -30.08 -26.86
C PRO A 47 2.60 -28.64 -26.98
N ASN A 48 2.79 -28.16 -28.23
CA ASN A 48 3.23 -26.77 -28.45
C ASN A 48 2.17 -25.74 -28.01
N THR A 49 0.90 -26.04 -28.25
CA THR A 49 -0.21 -25.17 -27.81
C THR A 49 -0.33 -25.17 -26.29
N ALA A 50 -0.20 -26.34 -25.66
CA ALA A 50 -0.18 -26.43 -24.19
C ALA A 50 1.00 -25.63 -23.61
N ARG A 51 2.20 -25.74 -24.21
CA ARG A 51 3.37 -24.95 -23.80
C ARG A 51 3.12 -23.46 -23.91
N PHE A 52 2.56 -22.99 -25.03
CA PHE A 52 2.22 -21.58 -25.24
C PHE A 52 1.25 -21.04 -24.14
N HIS A 53 0.24 -21.83 -23.78
CA HIS A 53 -0.67 -21.45 -22.70
C HIS A 53 -0.01 -21.49 -21.33
N LEU A 54 0.84 -22.48 -21.05
CA LEU A 54 1.61 -22.58 -19.82
C LEU A 54 2.58 -21.39 -19.65
N ASP A 55 3.29 -21.02 -20.71
CA ASP A 55 4.21 -19.87 -20.70
C ASP A 55 3.45 -18.58 -20.43
N GLY A 56 2.31 -18.34 -21.07
CA GLY A 56 1.47 -17.19 -20.79
C GLY A 56 0.85 -17.18 -19.36
N LEU A 57 0.58 -18.34 -18.77
CA LEU A 57 0.13 -18.45 -17.37
C LEU A 57 1.29 -18.19 -16.39
N VAL A 58 2.51 -18.56 -16.74
CA VAL A 58 3.73 -18.24 -15.96
C VAL A 58 3.99 -16.73 -15.99
N GLU A 59 3.92 -16.11 -17.18
CA GLU A 59 4.05 -14.65 -17.34
C GLU A 59 2.99 -13.88 -16.57
N ALA A 60 1.76 -14.39 -16.53
CA ALA A 60 0.67 -13.83 -15.74
C ALA A 60 0.79 -14.14 -14.23
N GLY A 61 1.83 -14.83 -13.78
CA GLY A 61 2.05 -15.17 -12.38
C GLY A 61 1.07 -16.17 -11.77
N MET A 62 0.26 -16.85 -12.61
CA MET A 62 -0.76 -17.81 -12.17
C MET A 62 -0.21 -19.24 -12.01
N VAL A 63 0.92 -19.52 -12.64
CA VAL A 63 1.58 -20.83 -12.67
C VAL A 63 3.07 -20.66 -12.39
N GLU A 64 3.65 -21.59 -11.66
CA GLU A 64 5.07 -21.69 -11.43
C GLU A 64 5.68 -22.81 -12.27
N ARG A 65 6.89 -22.56 -12.77
CA ARG A 65 7.69 -23.53 -13.52
C ARG A 65 8.82 -24.06 -12.66
N TYR A 66 8.96 -25.38 -12.60
CA TYR A 66 10.03 -26.06 -11.88
C TYR A 66 10.83 -26.97 -12.80
N SER A 67 12.09 -27.21 -12.45
CA SER A 67 12.91 -28.26 -13.06
C SER A 67 12.95 -29.45 -12.12
N GLU A 68 12.39 -30.57 -12.53
CA GLU A 68 12.39 -31.82 -11.79
C GLU A 68 13.55 -32.70 -12.25
N SER A 69 14.47 -33.02 -11.33
CA SER A 69 15.57 -33.96 -11.61
C SER A 69 15.07 -35.37 -11.27
N SER A 70 15.06 -36.25 -12.27
CA SER A 70 14.63 -37.64 -12.12
C SER A 70 15.68 -38.53 -11.45
N GLY A 71 16.83 -37.99 -11.02
CA GLY A 71 17.95 -38.80 -10.49
C GLY A 71 18.63 -39.71 -11.52
N GLN A 72 18.18 -39.71 -12.78
CA GLN A 72 18.79 -40.46 -13.89
C GLN A 72 19.52 -39.49 -14.81
N PRO A 73 20.56 -40.02 -15.57
CA PRO A 73 21.25 -39.20 -16.57
C PRO A 73 20.26 -38.73 -17.65
N GLY A 74 20.13 -37.41 -17.83
CA GLY A 74 19.25 -36.81 -18.82
C GLY A 74 18.93 -35.35 -18.49
N ARG A 75 18.29 -34.66 -19.46
CA ARG A 75 17.85 -33.27 -19.24
C ARG A 75 16.72 -33.24 -18.23
N PRO A 76 16.78 -32.37 -17.17
CA PRO A 76 15.70 -32.23 -16.21
C PRO A 76 14.35 -31.97 -16.89
N ARG A 77 13.30 -32.59 -16.35
CA ARG A 77 11.95 -32.42 -16.85
C ARG A 77 11.39 -31.09 -16.36
N THR A 78 10.79 -30.31 -17.24
CA THR A 78 10.07 -29.12 -16.85
C THR A 78 8.65 -29.49 -16.44
N VAL A 79 8.26 -29.11 -15.23
CA VAL A 79 6.92 -29.31 -14.66
C VAL A 79 6.32 -27.99 -14.20
N PHE A 80 5.00 -27.94 -14.11
CA PHE A 80 4.22 -26.74 -13.81
C PHE A 80 3.25 -27.03 -12.66
N ARG A 81 3.05 -26.05 -11.80
CA ARG A 81 2.07 -26.08 -10.73
C ARG A 81 1.28 -24.76 -10.72
N ALA A 82 -0.02 -24.85 -10.59
CA ALA A 82 -0.84 -23.66 -10.35
C ALA A 82 -0.43 -23.02 -9.02
N ARG A 83 -0.28 -21.71 -9.02
CA ARG A 83 -0.22 -20.97 -7.75
C ARG A 83 -1.60 -21.01 -7.11
N PRO A 84 -1.70 -21.15 -5.78
CA PRO A 84 -2.96 -20.94 -5.09
C PRO A 84 -3.55 -19.59 -5.54
N ALA A 85 -4.87 -19.52 -5.71
CA ALA A 85 -5.51 -18.29 -6.20
C ALA A 85 -5.11 -17.04 -5.37
N ALA A 86 -4.93 -17.21 -4.07
CA ALA A 86 -4.41 -16.18 -3.18
C ALA A 86 -2.94 -15.79 -3.42
N ALA A 87 -2.13 -16.70 -4.00
CA ALA A 87 -0.73 -16.41 -4.33
C ALA A 87 -0.55 -15.86 -5.76
N ALA A 88 -1.46 -16.20 -6.67
CA ALA A 88 -1.45 -15.70 -8.05
C ALA A 88 -1.79 -14.21 -8.15
N THR A 89 -2.57 -13.68 -7.19
CA THR A 89 -2.92 -12.26 -7.15
C THR A 89 -1.96 -11.42 -6.32
N GLY A 90 -1.00 -12.02 -5.60
CA GLY A 90 -0.18 -11.29 -4.62
C GLY A 90 -1.00 -10.69 -3.47
N GLN A 91 -2.30 -10.72 -3.58
CA GLN A 91 -3.26 -10.31 -2.57
C GLN A 91 -3.53 -11.49 -1.63
N ARG A 92 -2.64 -11.67 -0.66
CA ARG A 92 -3.07 -12.35 0.56
C ARG A 92 -4.31 -11.61 1.05
N SER A 93 -5.28 -12.32 1.66
CA SER A 93 -6.56 -11.72 2.10
C SER A 93 -6.39 -10.66 3.21
N TYR A 94 -5.32 -9.85 3.13
CA TYR A 94 -5.07 -8.76 4.07
C TYR A 94 -6.15 -7.68 4.01
N ARG A 95 -6.72 -7.44 2.84
CA ARG A 95 -7.85 -6.54 2.71
C ARG A 95 -9.05 -7.04 3.52
N LEU A 96 -9.43 -8.31 3.36
CA LEU A 96 -10.53 -8.90 4.13
C LEU A 96 -10.23 -8.87 5.63
N LEU A 97 -8.99 -9.20 6.03
CA LEU A 97 -8.58 -9.11 7.43
C LEU A 97 -8.65 -7.66 7.95
N ALA A 98 -8.18 -6.69 7.17
CA ALA A 98 -8.26 -5.28 7.52
C ALA A 98 -9.71 -4.81 7.67
N GLU A 99 -10.62 -5.22 6.76
CA GLU A 99 -12.05 -4.94 6.87
C GLU A 99 -12.66 -5.51 8.15
N MET A 100 -12.37 -6.79 8.47
CA MET A 100 -12.86 -7.43 9.69
C MET A 100 -12.34 -6.72 10.95
N LEU A 101 -11.05 -6.40 11.01
CA LEU A 101 -10.44 -5.71 12.15
C LEU A 101 -10.96 -4.27 12.30
N THR A 102 -11.14 -3.56 11.19
CA THR A 102 -11.66 -2.19 11.22
C THR A 102 -13.12 -2.16 11.66
N THR A 103 -13.94 -3.11 11.19
CA THR A 103 -15.32 -3.29 11.67
C THR A 103 -15.33 -3.60 13.17
N LEU A 104 -14.47 -4.52 13.64
CA LEU A 104 -14.36 -4.83 15.07
C LEU A 104 -14.02 -3.58 15.90
N ILE A 105 -13.08 -2.77 15.43
CA ILE A 105 -12.71 -1.51 16.11
C ILE A 105 -13.87 -0.53 16.12
N ALA A 106 -14.51 -0.30 14.97
CA ALA A 106 -15.60 0.66 14.82
C ALA A 106 -16.80 0.34 15.73
N GLU A 107 -17.13 -0.95 15.89
CA GLU A 107 -18.32 -1.40 16.59
C GLU A 107 -18.09 -1.71 18.08
N ASN A 108 -16.88 -2.12 18.47
CA ASN A 108 -16.64 -2.67 19.80
C ASN A 108 -15.63 -1.89 20.64
N VAL A 109 -14.88 -0.96 20.07
CA VAL A 109 -13.90 -0.16 20.81
C VAL A 109 -14.55 1.14 21.28
N PRO A 110 -14.50 1.47 22.59
CA PRO A 110 -14.91 2.80 23.03
C PRO A 110 -14.04 3.89 22.37
N GLN A 111 -14.67 4.92 21.80
CA GLN A 111 -13.99 6.02 21.12
C GLN A 111 -13.06 5.54 19.99
N PRO A 112 -13.59 4.85 18.97
CA PRO A 112 -12.77 4.17 17.96
C PRO A 112 -11.84 5.13 17.18
N VAL A 113 -12.28 6.35 16.95
CA VAL A 113 -11.50 7.41 16.29
C VAL A 113 -10.26 7.78 17.12
N LEU A 114 -10.43 7.95 18.44
CA LEU A 114 -9.30 8.27 19.33
C LEU A 114 -8.32 7.09 19.41
N ALA A 115 -8.84 5.87 19.55
CA ALA A 115 -8.02 4.67 19.58
C ALA A 115 -7.24 4.47 18.29
N ALA A 116 -7.87 4.72 17.13
CA ALA A 116 -7.21 4.65 15.82
C ALA A 116 -6.13 5.73 15.67
N THR A 117 -6.40 6.96 16.12
CA THR A 117 -5.40 8.04 16.11
C THR A 117 -4.17 7.68 16.95
N GLU A 118 -4.39 7.14 18.13
CA GLU A 118 -3.30 6.75 19.03
C GLU A 118 -2.49 5.57 18.47
N ALA A 119 -3.16 4.57 17.92
CA ALA A 119 -2.48 3.48 17.19
C ALA A 119 -1.64 4.03 16.04
N GLY A 120 -2.19 4.97 15.27
CA GLY A 120 -1.47 5.67 14.22
C GLY A 120 -0.22 6.37 14.73
N ARG A 121 -0.30 7.09 15.86
CA ARG A 121 0.88 7.76 16.47
C ARG A 121 1.99 6.79 16.82
N VAL A 122 1.65 5.69 17.45
CA VAL A 122 2.62 4.66 17.81
C VAL A 122 3.32 4.13 16.56
N TRP A 123 2.56 3.78 15.53
CA TRP A 123 3.12 3.27 14.28
C TRP A 123 3.90 4.33 13.50
N GLY A 124 3.43 5.56 13.45
CA GLY A 124 4.14 6.67 12.80
C GLY A 124 5.50 6.93 13.44
N GLY A 125 5.58 6.91 14.77
CA GLY A 125 6.84 6.98 15.49
C GLY A 125 7.76 5.79 15.21
N TYR A 126 7.20 4.57 15.19
CA TYR A 126 7.96 3.35 14.92
C TYR A 126 8.56 3.31 13.49
N LEU A 127 7.81 3.77 12.50
CA LEU A 127 8.25 3.80 11.09
C LEU A 127 9.24 4.94 10.79
N THR A 128 9.38 5.91 11.68
CA THR A 128 10.21 7.08 11.45
C THR A 128 11.57 6.93 12.12
N GLN A 129 12.62 7.16 11.36
CA GLN A 129 13.97 7.16 11.92
C GLN A 129 14.17 8.39 12.80
N ARG A 130 14.47 8.15 14.09
CA ARG A 130 14.77 9.23 15.06
C ARG A 130 16.01 10.00 14.64
N PRO A 131 15.98 11.34 14.62
CA PRO A 131 17.17 12.15 14.37
C PRO A 131 18.19 12.00 15.49
N ALA A 132 19.45 12.24 15.16
CA ALA A 132 20.54 12.21 16.14
C ALA A 132 20.28 13.18 17.32
N PRO A 133 20.85 12.95 18.51
CA PRO A 133 20.51 13.75 19.72
C PRO A 133 20.65 15.27 19.57
N PHE A 134 21.55 15.72 18.72
CA PHE A 134 21.80 17.16 18.49
C PHE A 134 21.32 17.66 17.13
N GLU A 135 20.75 16.78 16.32
CA GLU A 135 20.19 17.14 15.02
C GLU A 135 18.89 17.92 15.23
N ARG A 136 18.81 19.08 14.58
CA ARG A 136 17.59 19.89 14.54
C ARG A 136 16.96 19.74 13.18
N VAL A 137 15.76 19.21 13.17
CA VAL A 137 14.95 19.06 11.97
C VAL A 137 14.04 20.29 11.87
N ASP A 138 14.15 21.04 10.81
CA ASP A 138 13.24 22.16 10.57
C ASP A 138 11.88 21.69 10.02
N ALA A 139 10.93 22.62 9.88
CA ALA A 139 9.57 22.28 9.47
C ALA A 139 9.52 21.68 8.05
N GLN A 140 10.31 22.19 7.13
CA GLN A 140 10.33 21.73 5.74
C GLN A 140 10.94 20.33 5.64
N GLU A 141 12.07 20.14 6.30
CA GLU A 141 12.73 18.82 6.36
C GLU A 141 11.85 17.78 7.06
N ALA A 142 11.15 18.15 8.14
CA ALA A 142 10.23 17.26 8.83
C ALA A 142 9.07 16.81 7.94
N VAL A 143 8.48 17.74 7.20
CA VAL A 143 7.42 17.43 6.22
C VAL A 143 7.95 16.51 5.12
N ALA A 144 9.16 16.75 4.62
CA ALA A 144 9.77 15.88 3.59
C ALA A 144 10.04 14.46 4.12
N ARG A 145 10.60 14.33 5.34
CA ARG A 145 10.84 13.01 5.96
C ARG A 145 9.52 12.26 6.25
N MET A 146 8.51 12.94 6.78
CA MET A 146 7.17 12.37 6.97
C MET A 146 6.56 11.91 5.64
N ALA A 147 6.67 12.72 4.58
CA ALA A 147 6.23 12.35 3.24
C ALA A 147 6.97 11.11 2.72
N GLY A 148 8.28 10.99 3.00
CA GLY A 148 9.06 9.77 2.70
C GLY A 148 8.47 8.53 3.35
N VAL A 149 8.18 8.58 4.65
CA VAL A 149 7.54 7.47 5.39
C VAL A 149 6.18 7.11 4.78
N LEU A 150 5.37 8.11 4.44
CA LEU A 150 4.08 7.86 3.78
C LEU A 150 4.25 7.22 2.41
N SER A 151 5.26 7.62 1.62
CA SER A 151 5.56 7.01 0.32
C SER A 151 5.97 5.54 0.46
N GLU A 152 6.77 5.18 1.46
CA GLU A 152 7.20 3.80 1.72
C GLU A 152 6.02 2.86 2.01
N ILE A 153 4.95 3.37 2.62
CA ILE A 153 3.74 2.59 2.90
C ILE A 153 2.67 2.71 1.79
N GLY A 154 3.00 3.37 0.68
CA GLY A 154 2.20 3.35 -0.55
C GLY A 154 1.32 4.56 -0.79
N PHE A 155 1.45 5.65 -0.02
CA PHE A 155 0.83 6.94 -0.37
C PHE A 155 1.65 7.67 -1.44
N ASP A 156 1.01 8.63 -2.11
CA ASP A 156 1.66 9.58 -3.03
C ASP A 156 1.53 11.01 -2.47
N PRO A 157 2.42 11.39 -1.52
CA PRO A 157 2.38 12.69 -0.87
C PRO A 157 3.04 13.78 -1.73
N ALA A 158 2.37 14.92 -1.88
CA ALA A 158 2.93 16.14 -2.45
C ALA A 158 2.75 17.30 -1.48
N ALA A 159 3.85 17.87 -1.01
CA ALA A 159 3.80 19.06 -0.17
C ALA A 159 3.43 20.27 -1.02
N ASP A 160 2.38 20.99 -0.64
CA ASP A 160 2.07 22.30 -1.18
C ASP A 160 2.83 23.33 -0.34
N THR A 161 3.91 23.83 -0.89
CA THR A 161 4.54 25.05 -0.36
C THR A 161 3.75 26.22 -0.91
N PRO A 162 2.99 26.97 -0.11
CA PRO A 162 2.35 28.16 -0.62
C PRO A 162 3.44 29.15 -1.09
N PRO A 163 3.22 29.86 -2.20
CA PRO A 163 4.14 30.89 -2.63
C PRO A 163 4.34 31.91 -1.47
N PRO A 164 5.55 32.47 -1.31
CA PRO A 164 5.79 33.44 -0.26
C PRO A 164 4.79 34.58 -0.38
N ALA A 165 3.96 34.75 0.63
CA ALA A 165 2.96 35.79 0.68
C ALA A 165 3.68 37.14 0.67
N SER A 166 3.45 37.93 -0.37
CA SER A 166 3.89 39.34 -0.46
C SER A 166 3.12 40.14 0.60
N GLY A 167 3.73 40.34 1.76
CA GLY A 167 3.19 41.21 2.82
C GLY A 167 2.56 40.49 4.03
N GLY A 168 3.36 40.30 5.06
CA GLY A 168 2.96 40.33 6.46
C GLY A 168 2.06 39.23 7.00
N LYS A 169 2.62 38.30 7.62
CA LYS A 169 2.32 37.07 8.35
C LYS A 169 2.63 35.85 7.51
N ALA A 170 3.68 35.16 7.90
CA ALA A 170 4.00 33.86 7.33
C ALA A 170 2.74 32.99 7.43
N ALA A 171 2.27 32.52 6.28
CA ALA A 171 1.16 31.57 6.23
C ALA A 171 1.61 30.29 6.94
N THR A 172 1.08 30.09 8.15
CA THR A 172 1.33 28.91 9.00
C THR A 172 0.55 27.68 8.52
N ASP A 173 -0.11 27.78 7.39
CA ASP A 173 -0.98 26.73 6.83
C ASP A 173 -0.18 25.89 5.80
N LEU A 174 0.61 24.97 6.33
CA LEU A 174 1.30 23.96 5.51
C LEU A 174 0.31 22.87 5.13
N ARG A 175 0.31 22.46 3.85
CA ARG A 175 -0.59 21.40 3.37
C ARG A 175 0.21 20.31 2.66
N VAL A 176 -0.23 19.07 2.86
CA VAL A 176 0.26 17.91 2.12
C VAL A 176 -0.90 17.27 1.40
N ARG A 177 -0.80 17.22 0.08
CA ARG A 177 -1.76 16.48 -0.75
C ARG A 177 -1.35 15.03 -0.83
N LEU A 178 -2.30 14.14 -0.61
CA LEU A 178 -2.11 12.69 -0.65
C LEU A 178 -3.01 12.15 -1.77
N ARG A 179 -2.41 11.87 -2.92
CA ARG A 179 -3.16 11.47 -4.13
C ARG A 179 -3.52 10.00 -4.19
N HIS A 180 -2.81 9.18 -3.49
CA HIS A 180 -3.05 7.74 -3.45
C HIS A 180 -3.21 7.30 -2.00
N CYS A 181 -4.32 6.64 -1.69
CA CYS A 181 -4.54 6.04 -0.38
C CYS A 181 -4.45 4.52 -0.50
N PRO A 182 -3.42 3.86 0.06
CA PRO A 182 -3.29 2.40 0.00
C PRO A 182 -4.38 1.66 0.79
N PHE A 183 -5.14 2.37 1.62
CA PHE A 183 -6.23 1.83 2.44
C PHE A 183 -7.63 2.20 1.91
N ARG A 184 -7.71 2.67 0.67
CA ARG A 184 -8.92 3.28 0.10
C ARG A 184 -10.15 2.39 0.25
N GLU A 185 -10.05 1.10 -0.11
CA GLU A 185 -11.20 0.20 -0.11
C GLU A 185 -11.78 0.01 1.30
N VAL A 186 -10.93 0.02 2.34
CA VAL A 186 -11.38 -0.05 3.74
C VAL A 186 -11.87 1.30 4.20
N ALA A 187 -11.21 2.40 3.79
CA ALA A 187 -11.58 3.76 4.15
C ALA A 187 -12.94 4.18 3.57
N GLU A 188 -13.36 3.66 2.43
CA GLU A 188 -14.68 3.93 1.84
C GLU A 188 -15.84 3.45 2.75
N ARG A 189 -15.60 2.44 3.61
CA ARG A 189 -16.59 1.91 4.55
C ARG A 189 -16.41 2.41 5.98
N HIS A 190 -15.18 2.66 6.39
CA HIS A 190 -14.79 3.01 7.75
C HIS A 190 -13.90 4.26 7.76
N GLN A 191 -14.37 5.32 7.09
CA GLN A 191 -13.59 6.53 6.85
C GLN A 191 -13.08 7.17 8.15
N ASP A 192 -13.93 7.27 9.16
CA ASP A 192 -13.62 7.87 10.46
C ASP A 192 -12.45 7.17 11.17
N VAL A 193 -12.45 5.84 11.20
CA VAL A 193 -11.39 5.04 11.84
C VAL A 193 -10.11 5.06 11.02
N VAL A 194 -10.20 4.81 9.70
CA VAL A 194 -9.02 4.70 8.84
C VAL A 194 -8.33 6.05 8.66
N CYS A 195 -9.10 7.14 8.49
CA CYS A 195 -8.53 8.48 8.34
C CYS A 195 -7.97 9.02 9.67
N ALA A 196 -8.55 8.63 10.81
CA ALA A 196 -7.98 8.93 12.12
C ALA A 196 -6.64 8.20 12.36
N LEU A 197 -6.55 6.92 11.98
CA LEU A 197 -5.29 6.18 11.99
C LEU A 197 -4.22 6.88 11.14
N HIS A 198 -4.59 7.32 9.95
CA HIS A 198 -3.70 8.00 9.03
C HIS A 198 -3.22 9.37 9.57
N LEU A 199 -4.12 10.16 10.16
CA LEU A 199 -3.74 11.39 10.86
C LEU A 199 -2.76 11.09 11.99
N GLY A 200 -3.03 10.04 12.78
CA GLY A 200 -2.13 9.56 13.83
C GLY A 200 -0.73 9.20 13.30
N LEU A 201 -0.64 8.49 12.15
CA LEU A 201 0.64 8.17 11.51
C LEU A 201 1.49 9.43 11.25
N MET A 202 0.87 10.46 10.68
CA MET A 202 1.56 11.74 10.44
C MET A 202 1.99 12.40 11.74
N GLN A 203 1.12 12.43 12.75
CA GLN A 203 1.43 12.99 14.06
C GLN A 203 2.58 12.25 14.75
N GLY A 204 2.58 10.93 14.68
CA GLY A 204 3.63 10.09 15.24
C GLY A 204 4.98 10.30 14.55
N ALA A 205 4.99 10.36 13.23
CA ALA A 205 6.19 10.63 12.45
C ALA A 205 6.80 12.00 12.80
N LEU A 206 5.98 13.05 12.80
CA LEU A 206 6.42 14.41 13.15
C LEU A 206 6.88 14.52 14.62
N GLY A 207 6.21 13.82 15.53
CA GLY A 207 6.61 13.74 16.94
C GLY A 207 7.96 13.07 17.13
N GLU A 208 8.25 11.97 16.43
CA GLU A 208 9.53 11.26 16.48
C GLU A 208 10.68 12.12 15.93
N LEU A 209 10.40 12.92 14.91
CA LEU A 209 11.33 13.90 14.33
C LEU A 209 11.57 15.11 15.25
N ARG A 210 10.81 15.25 16.33
CA ARG A 210 10.81 16.44 17.20
C ARG A 210 10.58 17.72 16.40
N ALA A 211 9.73 17.62 15.40
CA ALA A 211 9.51 18.68 14.43
C ALA A 211 8.80 19.88 15.05
N PRO A 212 9.13 21.11 14.62
CA PRO A 212 8.38 22.31 15.01
C PRO A 212 7.06 22.44 14.20
N VAL A 213 6.47 21.33 13.83
CA VAL A 213 5.25 21.23 13.02
C VAL A 213 4.43 20.04 13.47
N SER A 214 3.12 20.17 13.47
CA SER A 214 2.14 19.11 13.79
C SER A 214 1.13 18.94 12.68
N ALA A 215 0.60 17.70 12.52
CA ALA A 215 -0.53 17.43 11.66
C ALA A 215 -1.82 17.62 12.48
N ASP A 216 -2.62 18.60 12.11
CA ASP A 216 -3.78 19.01 12.90
C ASP A 216 -5.05 18.29 12.47
N ARG A 217 -5.23 18.12 11.15
CA ARG A 217 -6.41 17.44 10.60
C ARG A 217 -6.11 16.89 9.21
N LEU A 218 -6.94 15.94 8.82
CA LEU A 218 -6.99 15.36 7.48
C LEU A 218 -8.39 15.61 6.90
N ASP A 219 -8.46 16.23 5.72
CA ASP A 219 -9.69 16.31 4.94
C ASP A 219 -9.69 15.15 3.94
N PRO A 220 -10.48 14.09 4.18
CA PRO A 220 -10.45 12.91 3.35
C PRO A 220 -11.27 13.11 2.08
N PHE A 221 -10.81 12.53 0.99
CA PHE A 221 -11.52 12.44 -0.30
C PHE A 221 -12.11 13.77 -0.78
N VAL A 222 -11.35 14.87 -0.68
CA VAL A 222 -11.74 16.18 -1.26
C VAL A 222 -11.95 16.08 -2.77
N GLU A 223 -11.27 15.13 -3.40
CA GLU A 223 -11.51 14.59 -4.74
C GLU A 223 -11.47 13.05 -4.65
N PRO A 224 -11.95 12.30 -5.64
CA PRO A 224 -12.05 10.82 -5.56
C PRO A 224 -10.78 10.08 -5.15
N SER A 225 -9.60 10.66 -5.37
CA SER A 225 -8.29 10.08 -5.02
C SER A 225 -7.39 11.04 -4.26
N LEU A 226 -7.93 12.13 -3.70
CA LEU A 226 -7.16 13.18 -3.05
C LEU A 226 -7.64 13.42 -1.64
N CYS A 227 -6.72 13.32 -0.67
CA CYS A 227 -6.89 13.81 0.69
C CYS A 227 -5.95 15.00 0.94
N ILE A 228 -6.31 15.90 1.84
CA ILE A 228 -5.48 17.05 2.22
C ILE A 228 -5.19 16.98 3.71
N ALA A 229 -3.91 16.86 4.06
CA ALA A 229 -3.46 17.00 5.42
C ALA A 229 -3.09 18.47 5.70
N HIS A 230 -3.60 19.01 6.79
CA HIS A 230 -3.30 20.37 7.28
C HIS A 230 -2.31 20.28 8.42
N LEU A 231 -1.26 21.06 8.33
CA LEU A 231 -0.21 21.11 9.33
C LEU A 231 -0.03 22.55 9.82
N SER A 232 0.28 22.70 11.10
CA SER A 232 0.64 23.99 11.68
C SER A 232 2.03 23.95 12.30
N THR A 233 2.69 25.11 12.32
CA THR A 233 3.97 25.26 13.03
C THR A 233 3.73 25.40 14.52
N THR A 234 4.41 24.56 15.30
CA THR A 234 4.40 24.69 16.76
C THR A 234 5.35 25.80 17.15
N THR A 235 4.80 26.94 17.55
CA THR A 235 5.62 28.01 18.15
C THR A 235 6.14 27.49 19.49
N ALA A 236 7.45 27.27 19.60
CA ALA A 236 8.06 26.98 20.91
C ALA A 236 7.76 28.16 21.84
N THR A 237 6.86 27.93 22.80
CA THR A 237 6.64 28.88 23.90
C THR A 237 7.98 29.01 24.63
N ARG A 238 8.70 30.10 24.44
CA ARG A 238 9.87 30.44 25.26
C ARG A 238 9.37 30.47 26.68
N GLY A 239 9.77 29.48 27.48
CA GLY A 239 9.53 29.44 28.91
C GLY A 239 9.95 30.75 29.51
N GLY A 240 9.00 31.43 30.12
CA GLY A 240 9.20 32.71 30.80
C GLY A 240 10.33 32.60 31.81
N GLY A 241 11.27 33.48 31.66
CA GLY A 241 12.36 33.63 32.59
C GLY A 241 11.85 33.83 34.01
N HIS A 242 12.33 32.98 34.88
CA HIS A 242 12.15 33.14 36.31
C HIS A 242 12.97 34.35 36.73
N ASP A 243 12.26 35.52 36.84
CA ASP A 243 12.82 36.69 37.49
C ASP A 243 12.97 36.39 38.98
N ARG A 244 14.21 36.12 39.41
CA ARG A 244 14.55 36.10 40.83
C ARG A 244 14.93 37.51 41.27
N ARG A 245 14.06 38.10 42.03
CA ARG A 245 14.48 39.13 42.98
C ARG A 245 14.55 38.52 44.37
#